data_167aaa4846a7786420d59092066400f5
#
_entry.id   167aaa4846a7786420d59092066400f5
#
_cell.length_a   1.000
_cell.length_b   1.000
_cell.length_c   1.000
_cell.angle_alpha   90.00
_cell.angle_beta   90.00
_cell.angle_gamma   90.00
#
_symmetry.space_group_name_H-M   'P 1'
#
loop_
_entity.id
_entity.type
_entity.pdbx_description
1 polymer ?
#
loop_
_entity_poly.entity_id
_entity_poly.type
_entity_poly.pdbx_seq_one_letter_code
_entity_poly.pdbx_strand_id
1 'polypeptide(L)'
;MCIRDSAGTAGLAERAGPGWDPAALVQAVQAEVFPYERNWNRSGDRLQESLARLDAQWHRVRQAAAPEKQQLVRGREALAMLATARWMYRSALGRTETRGMARRSDHPELDPAQRHRLVSGGLDDIWVRPQPVDRNTPAWQPSIPEGIAA
;
A
#
# COMPACT_ATOMS: atom_id res chain seq x y z
N MET A 1 -4.01 12.89 -18.35
CA MET A 1 -3.03 12.24 -17.47
C MET A 1 -2.53 11.02 -18.22
N CYS A 2 -1.31 11.06 -18.76
CA CYS A 2 -0.80 10.01 -19.62
C CYS A 2 -0.48 8.75 -18.79
N ILE A 3 -1.09 7.64 -19.13
CA ILE A 3 -0.80 6.29 -18.62
C ILE A 3 0.70 5.94 -18.73
N ARG A 4 1.45 6.65 -19.56
CA ARG A 4 2.90 6.50 -19.71
C ARG A 4 3.69 6.80 -18.44
N ASP A 5 3.26 7.73 -17.61
CA ASP A 5 4.02 8.13 -16.41
C ASP A 5 3.74 7.23 -15.20
N SER A 6 2.59 6.56 -15.18
CA SER A 6 2.27 5.54 -14.18
C SER A 6 2.82 4.16 -14.54
N ALA A 7 3.13 3.95 -15.82
CA ALA A 7 3.78 2.73 -16.32
C ALA A 7 5.30 2.82 -16.30
N GLY A 8 5.87 3.83 -15.62
CA GLY A 8 7.29 3.82 -15.32
C GLY A 8 7.70 2.41 -14.96
N THR A 9 8.86 1.98 -15.29
CA THR A 9 9.37 0.61 -15.17
C THR A 9 9.11 -0.06 -13.81
N ALA A 10 8.38 0.60 -12.91
CA ALA A 10 8.06 0.19 -11.55
C ALA A 10 9.27 -0.42 -10.83
N GLY A 11 10.47 0.04 -11.22
CA GLY A 11 11.72 -0.50 -10.75
C GLY A 11 12.18 -1.81 -11.40
N LEU A 12 11.47 -2.30 -12.42
CA LEU A 12 11.92 -3.43 -13.23
C LEU A 12 12.96 -2.93 -14.26
N ALA A 13 14.09 -2.42 -13.78
CA ALA A 13 15.22 -2.08 -14.64
C ALA A 13 15.83 -3.37 -15.20
N GLU A 14 16.28 -3.33 -16.44
CA GLU A 14 17.17 -4.35 -17.01
C GLU A 14 18.48 -4.33 -16.24
N ARG A 15 18.58 -5.18 -15.24
CA ARG A 15 19.81 -5.40 -14.47
C ARG A 15 20.31 -6.79 -14.73
N ALA A 16 21.62 -6.92 -14.86
CA ALA A 16 22.26 -8.22 -14.93
C ALA A 16 22.18 -8.90 -13.54
N GLY A 17 21.84 -10.16 -13.53
CA GLY A 17 21.78 -10.94 -12.29
C GLY A 17 20.59 -11.90 -12.24
N PRO A 18 20.47 -12.68 -11.17
CA PRO A 18 19.33 -13.55 -10.97
C PRO A 18 18.05 -12.71 -10.78
N GLY A 19 17.01 -13.07 -11.49
CA GLY A 19 15.67 -12.54 -11.29
C GLY A 19 15.10 -12.92 -9.93
N TRP A 20 14.07 -12.20 -9.50
CA TRP A 20 13.33 -12.56 -8.29
C TRP A 20 12.03 -13.30 -8.65
N ASP A 21 11.56 -14.13 -7.72
CA ASP A 21 10.33 -14.90 -7.89
C ASP A 21 9.10 -14.09 -7.45
N PRO A 22 8.16 -13.77 -8.38
CA PRO A 22 6.94 -13.06 -8.04
C PRO A 22 6.05 -13.80 -7.02
N ALA A 23 5.99 -15.13 -7.08
CA ALA A 23 5.17 -15.90 -6.17
C ALA A 23 5.70 -15.83 -4.74
N ALA A 24 7.02 -15.94 -4.56
CA ALA A 24 7.65 -15.78 -3.25
C ALA A 24 7.43 -14.37 -2.68
N LEU A 25 7.44 -13.32 -3.53
CA LEU A 25 7.15 -11.96 -3.10
C LEU A 25 5.70 -11.81 -2.62
N VAL A 26 4.74 -12.37 -3.38
CA VAL A 26 3.32 -12.37 -2.98
C VAL A 26 3.14 -13.05 -1.63
N GLN A 27 3.74 -14.22 -1.42
CA GLN A 27 3.69 -14.93 -0.13
C GLN A 27 4.26 -14.08 1.02
N ALA A 28 5.40 -13.40 0.79
CA ALA A 28 6.01 -12.53 1.78
C ALA A 28 5.08 -11.34 2.15
N VAL A 29 4.40 -10.74 1.18
CA VAL A 29 3.42 -9.67 1.43
C VAL A 29 2.22 -10.20 2.19
N GLN A 30 1.68 -11.36 1.79
CA GLN A 30 0.53 -11.99 2.44
C GLN A 30 0.83 -12.36 3.89
N ALA A 31 2.05 -12.83 4.19
CA ALA A 31 2.48 -13.14 5.56
C ALA A 31 2.47 -11.92 6.50
N GLU A 32 2.58 -10.70 5.96
CA GLU A 32 2.46 -9.47 6.74
C GLU A 32 1.02 -8.94 6.80
N VAL A 33 0.24 -9.08 5.73
CA VAL A 33 -1.06 -8.43 5.59
C VAL A 33 -2.22 -9.30 6.09
N PHE A 34 -2.15 -10.62 5.96
CA PHE A 34 -3.26 -11.52 6.31
C PHE A 34 -3.42 -11.83 7.80
N PRO A 35 -2.35 -11.94 8.62
CA PRO A 35 -2.52 -12.24 10.03
C PRO A 35 -3.38 -11.19 10.73
N TYR A 36 -4.42 -11.66 11.42
CA TYR A 36 -5.38 -10.82 12.14
C TYR A 36 -4.71 -9.90 13.17
N GLU A 37 -3.74 -10.43 13.89
CA GLU A 37 -3.00 -9.71 14.93
C GLU A 37 -2.17 -8.55 14.39
N ARG A 38 -1.77 -8.62 13.11
CA ARG A 38 -0.97 -7.58 12.45
C ARG A 38 -1.82 -6.54 11.76
N ASN A 39 -2.87 -6.96 11.09
CA ASN A 39 -3.65 -6.08 10.24
C ASN A 39 -4.94 -5.55 10.89
N TRP A 40 -5.52 -6.29 11.81
CA TRP A 40 -6.73 -5.88 12.51
C TRP A 40 -6.43 -5.31 13.89
N ASN A 41 -5.71 -6.05 14.73
CA ASN A 41 -5.30 -5.64 16.08
C ASN A 41 -3.95 -4.92 16.03
N ARG A 42 -3.94 -3.76 15.42
CA ARG A 42 -2.72 -3.00 15.14
C ARG A 42 -2.15 -2.36 16.40
N SER A 43 -0.82 -2.40 16.53
CA SER A 43 -0.03 -1.56 17.44
C SER A 43 1.13 -0.93 16.68
N GLY A 44 1.67 0.16 17.17
CA GLY A 44 2.79 0.86 16.54
C GLY A 44 3.97 -0.07 16.27
N ASP A 45 4.37 -0.83 17.27
CA ASP A 45 5.51 -1.76 17.18
C ASP A 45 5.29 -2.82 16.09
N ARG A 46 4.12 -3.47 16.07
CA ARG A 46 3.81 -4.48 15.05
C ARG A 46 3.75 -3.91 13.65
N LEU A 47 3.21 -2.69 13.50
CA LEU A 47 3.18 -1.99 12.22
C LEU A 47 4.59 -1.64 11.75
N GLN A 48 5.48 -1.18 12.65
CA GLN A 48 6.87 -0.87 12.34
C GLN A 48 7.64 -2.12 11.93
N GLU A 49 7.50 -3.22 12.66
CA GLU A 49 8.13 -4.49 12.31
C GLU A 49 7.69 -5.01 10.93
N SER A 50 6.38 -5.00 10.66
CA SER A 50 5.85 -5.43 9.37
C SER A 50 6.31 -4.52 8.25
N LEU A 51 6.31 -3.20 8.47
CA LEU A 51 6.79 -2.24 7.50
C LEU A 51 8.28 -2.43 7.21
N ALA A 52 9.11 -2.66 8.23
CA ALA A 52 10.54 -2.93 8.04
C ALA A 52 10.78 -4.18 7.15
N ARG A 53 9.98 -5.24 7.36
CA ARG A 53 10.06 -6.45 6.50
C ARG A 53 9.62 -6.18 5.07
N LEU A 54 8.55 -5.40 4.88
CA LEU A 54 8.06 -5.00 3.54
C LEU A 54 9.07 -4.07 2.84
N ASP A 55 9.69 -3.15 3.56
CA ASP A 55 10.73 -2.27 3.03
C ASP A 55 11.98 -3.07 2.62
N ALA A 56 12.37 -4.08 3.40
CA ALA A 56 13.46 -4.99 3.03
C ALA A 56 13.16 -5.76 1.73
N GLN A 57 11.91 -6.23 1.54
CA GLN A 57 11.50 -6.84 0.27
C GLN A 57 11.57 -5.83 -0.89
N TRP A 58 11.14 -4.59 -0.66
CA TRP A 58 11.22 -3.53 -1.66
C TRP A 58 12.66 -3.28 -2.09
N HIS A 59 13.57 -3.09 -1.15
CA HIS A 59 14.99 -2.88 -1.45
C HIS A 59 15.61 -4.06 -2.18
N ARG A 60 15.29 -5.29 -1.78
CA ARG A 60 15.77 -6.50 -2.44
C ARG A 60 15.33 -6.55 -3.91
N VAL A 61 14.05 -6.33 -4.18
CA VAL A 61 13.51 -6.38 -5.54
C VAL A 61 14.07 -5.25 -6.40
N ARG A 62 14.25 -4.06 -5.83
CA ARG A 62 14.82 -2.89 -6.52
C ARG A 62 16.28 -3.11 -6.95
N GLN A 63 17.01 -3.98 -6.28
CA GLN A 63 18.40 -4.31 -6.59
C GLN A 63 18.55 -5.53 -7.50
N ALA A 64 17.55 -6.38 -7.58
CA ALA A 64 17.56 -7.60 -8.37
C ALA A 64 17.26 -7.34 -9.86
N ALA A 65 17.61 -8.32 -10.70
CA ALA A 65 17.17 -8.34 -12.10
C ALA A 65 15.66 -8.54 -12.19
N ALA A 66 15.07 -8.13 -13.32
CA ALA A 66 13.65 -8.36 -13.57
C ALA A 66 13.34 -9.88 -13.60
N PRO A 67 12.11 -10.27 -13.26
CA PRO A 67 11.66 -11.64 -13.45
C PRO A 67 11.79 -12.07 -14.92
N GLU A 68 11.79 -13.38 -15.15
CA GLU A 68 11.75 -13.93 -16.50
C GLU A 68 10.60 -13.34 -17.32
N LYS A 69 10.79 -13.24 -18.64
CA LYS A 69 9.84 -12.60 -19.54
C LYS A 69 8.41 -13.12 -19.38
N GLN A 70 8.25 -14.43 -19.18
CA GLN A 70 6.95 -15.09 -18.96
C GLN A 70 6.29 -14.69 -17.63
N GLN A 71 7.05 -14.17 -16.68
CA GLN A 71 6.58 -13.77 -15.35
C GLN A 71 6.50 -12.26 -15.16
N LEU A 72 6.78 -11.44 -16.17
CA LEU A 72 6.80 -9.98 -16.04
C LEU A 72 5.46 -9.40 -15.56
N VAL A 73 4.33 -9.91 -16.04
CA VAL A 73 3.01 -9.44 -15.60
C VAL A 73 2.80 -9.74 -14.12
N ARG A 74 3.06 -10.99 -13.71
CA ARG A 74 2.98 -11.40 -12.29
C ARG A 74 3.96 -10.62 -11.41
N GLY A 75 5.13 -10.30 -11.95
CA GLY A 75 6.12 -9.45 -11.27
C GLY A 75 5.59 -8.05 -11.01
N ARG A 76 4.92 -7.43 -11.98
CA ARG A 76 4.30 -6.11 -11.81
C ARG A 76 3.14 -6.13 -10.81
N GLU A 77 2.31 -7.16 -10.84
CA GLU A 77 1.23 -7.36 -9.87
C GLU A 77 1.79 -7.52 -8.45
N ALA A 78 2.80 -8.35 -8.27
CA ALA A 78 3.45 -8.55 -6.97
C ALA A 78 4.09 -7.27 -6.43
N LEU A 79 4.71 -6.45 -7.29
CA LEU A 79 5.25 -5.14 -6.92
C LEU A 79 4.14 -4.15 -6.54
N ALA A 80 3.02 -4.14 -7.25
CA ALA A 80 1.88 -3.30 -6.92
C ALA A 80 1.30 -3.69 -5.55
N MET A 81 1.19 -4.99 -5.25
CA MET A 81 0.77 -5.48 -3.94
C MET A 81 1.73 -5.03 -2.83
N LEU A 82 3.05 -5.16 -3.06
CA LEU A 82 4.06 -4.73 -2.11
C LEU A 82 4.00 -3.22 -1.85
N ALA A 83 3.92 -2.41 -2.90
CA ALA A 83 3.79 -0.96 -2.78
C ALA A 83 2.53 -0.57 -2.00
N THR A 84 1.39 -1.21 -2.30
CA THR A 84 0.12 -0.96 -1.60
C THR A 84 0.21 -1.34 -0.13
N ALA A 85 0.80 -2.48 0.21
CA ALA A 85 1.01 -2.90 1.60
C ALA A 85 1.89 -1.90 2.38
N ARG A 86 2.95 -1.39 1.76
CA ARG A 86 3.82 -0.37 2.34
C ARG A 86 3.07 0.94 2.60
N TRP A 87 2.27 1.43 1.64
CA TRP A 87 1.42 2.61 1.82
C TRP A 87 0.40 2.43 2.93
N MET A 88 -0.24 1.26 2.98
CA MET A 88 -1.24 0.92 4.00
C MET A 88 -0.63 0.97 5.41
N TYR A 89 0.52 0.34 5.62
CA TYR A 89 1.16 0.34 6.94
C TYR A 89 1.77 1.68 7.31
N ARG A 90 2.33 2.42 6.34
CA ARG A 90 2.83 3.78 6.57
C ARG A 90 1.69 4.72 6.98
N SER A 91 0.55 4.63 6.31
CA SER A 91 -0.65 5.39 6.68
C SER A 91 -1.22 4.99 8.04
N ALA A 92 -1.21 3.69 8.35
CA ALA A 92 -1.68 3.18 9.63
C ALA A 92 -0.78 3.65 10.80
N LEU A 93 0.53 3.74 10.59
CA LEU A 93 1.47 4.32 11.55
C LEU A 93 1.24 5.82 11.77
N GLY A 94 0.93 6.54 10.71
CA GLY A 94 0.65 7.97 10.78
C GLY A 94 -0.65 8.32 11.51
N ARG A 95 -1.53 7.34 11.78
CA ARG A 95 -2.76 7.54 12.54
C ARG A 95 -2.59 7.02 13.96
N THR A 96 -2.61 7.94 14.92
CA THR A 96 -2.45 7.65 16.35
C THR A 96 -3.78 7.75 17.10
N GLU A 97 -4.81 7.10 16.56
CA GLU A 97 -6.16 6.99 17.14
C GLU A 97 -6.84 5.70 16.68
N THR A 98 -7.94 5.34 17.32
CA THR A 98 -8.89 4.33 16.83
C THR A 98 -10.09 5.04 16.22
N ARG A 99 -10.31 4.81 14.90
CA ARG A 99 -11.45 5.41 14.17
C ARG A 99 -12.05 4.41 13.18
N GLY A 100 -13.28 4.00 13.42
CA GLY A 100 -13.99 3.02 12.57
C GLY A 100 -13.21 1.70 12.48
N MET A 101 -12.87 1.29 11.26
CA MET A 101 -12.10 0.06 11.02
C MET A 101 -10.60 0.22 11.30
N ALA A 102 -10.10 1.44 11.45
CA ALA A 102 -8.70 1.69 11.79
C ALA A 102 -8.52 1.59 13.31
N ARG A 103 -8.27 0.38 13.79
CA ARG A 103 -8.05 0.10 15.21
C ARG A 103 -6.56 0.13 15.56
N ARG A 104 -6.23 0.78 16.67
CA ARG A 104 -4.91 0.88 17.26
C ARG A 104 -5.00 0.50 18.74
N SER A 105 -4.45 -0.64 19.12
CA SER A 105 -4.50 -1.10 20.52
C SER A 105 -3.67 -0.21 21.45
N ASP A 106 -2.66 0.45 20.95
CA ASP A 106 -1.82 1.43 21.63
C ASP A 106 -2.42 2.85 21.63
N HIS A 107 -3.43 3.12 20.82
CA HIS A 107 -4.20 4.37 20.74
C HIS A 107 -5.70 4.05 20.65
N PRO A 108 -6.33 3.54 21.73
CA PRO A 108 -7.71 3.06 21.68
C PRO A 108 -8.75 4.17 21.52
N GLU A 109 -8.38 5.39 21.90
CA GLU A 109 -9.27 6.55 21.90
C GLU A 109 -9.35 7.23 20.53
N LEU A 110 -10.44 7.95 20.32
CA LEU A 110 -10.68 8.75 19.13
C LEU A 110 -10.09 10.15 19.36
N ASP A 111 -9.27 10.62 18.42
CA ASP A 111 -8.70 11.97 18.45
C ASP A 111 -9.46 12.91 17.51
N PRO A 112 -10.21 13.92 18.03
CA PRO A 112 -10.91 14.90 17.21
C PRO A 112 -10.00 15.69 16.26
N ALA A 113 -8.72 15.90 16.62
CA ALA A 113 -7.75 16.61 15.78
C ALA A 113 -7.38 15.83 14.52
N GLN A 114 -7.51 14.51 14.55
CA GLN A 114 -7.22 13.64 13.40
C GLN A 114 -8.45 13.38 12.49
N ARG A 115 -9.46 14.24 12.53
CA ARG A 115 -10.63 14.17 11.65
C ARG A 115 -10.28 14.60 10.22
N HIS A 116 -9.37 13.90 9.59
CA HIS A 116 -8.93 14.12 8.22
C HIS A 116 -8.65 12.77 7.54
N ARG A 117 -8.55 12.78 6.21
CA ARG A 117 -8.05 11.64 5.45
C ARG A 117 -6.52 11.63 5.52
N LEU A 118 -5.93 10.45 5.41
CA LEU A 118 -4.51 10.31 5.14
C LEU A 118 -4.35 9.90 3.67
N VAL A 119 -3.51 10.62 2.97
CA VAL A 119 -3.12 10.31 1.58
C VAL A 119 -1.67 9.92 1.60
N SER A 120 -1.35 8.78 0.99
CA SER A 120 0.01 8.28 0.86
C SER A 120 0.42 8.17 -0.59
N GLY A 121 1.71 8.27 -0.85
CA GLY A 121 2.29 8.12 -2.18
C GLY A 121 3.80 7.99 -2.09
N GLY A 122 4.45 7.95 -3.25
CA GLY A 122 5.86 7.65 -3.37
C GLY A 122 6.11 6.13 -3.45
N LEU A 123 7.22 5.73 -4.01
CA LEU A 123 7.61 4.31 -4.13
C LEU A 123 8.83 4.00 -3.28
N ASP A 124 9.92 4.70 -3.48
CA ASP A 124 11.14 4.52 -2.69
C ASP A 124 11.00 5.27 -1.35
N ASP A 125 10.65 6.55 -1.41
CA ASP A 125 10.35 7.38 -0.25
C ASP A 125 8.83 7.55 -0.12
N ILE A 126 8.24 6.83 0.83
CA ILE A 126 6.79 6.90 1.06
C ILE A 126 6.49 8.09 1.96
N TRP A 127 5.65 8.98 1.46
CA TRP A 127 5.09 10.09 2.21
C TRP A 127 3.63 9.84 2.59
N VAL A 128 3.23 10.39 3.73
CA VAL A 128 1.84 10.40 4.21
C VAL A 128 1.48 11.84 4.59
N ARG A 129 0.36 12.32 4.11
CA ARG A 129 -0.10 13.70 4.35
C ARG A 129 -1.55 13.73 4.79
N PRO A 130 -1.91 14.56 5.76
CA PRO A 130 -3.31 14.80 6.11
C PRO A 130 -3.99 15.57 4.98
N GLN A 131 -5.22 15.16 4.64
CA GLN A 131 -6.10 15.87 3.72
C GLN A 131 -7.41 16.22 4.46
N PRO A 132 -7.73 17.50 4.61
CA PRO A 132 -8.97 17.92 5.22
C PRO A 132 -10.19 17.28 4.53
N VAL A 133 -11.20 16.94 5.31
CA VAL A 133 -12.49 16.51 4.77
C VAL A 133 -13.33 17.76 4.56
N ASP A 134 -13.52 18.16 3.31
CA ASP A 134 -14.47 19.22 2.96
C ASP A 134 -15.89 18.71 3.21
N ARG A 135 -16.62 19.37 4.10
CA ARG A 135 -18.01 19.04 4.41
C ARG A 135 -18.97 19.36 3.27
N ASN A 136 -18.55 20.21 2.33
CA ASN A 136 -19.33 20.63 1.18
C ASN A 136 -19.08 19.79 -0.08
N THR A 137 -18.17 18.81 -0.01
CA THR A 137 -18.02 17.86 -1.13
C THR A 137 -19.32 17.06 -1.20
N PRO A 138 -20.11 17.14 -2.31
CA PRO A 138 -21.31 16.34 -2.46
C PRO A 138 -20.96 14.87 -2.22
N ALA A 139 -21.85 14.16 -1.53
CA ALA A 139 -21.71 12.70 -1.43
C ALA A 139 -21.53 12.15 -2.85
N TRP A 140 -20.51 11.31 -3.03
CA TRP A 140 -20.30 10.65 -4.32
C TRP A 140 -21.60 9.99 -4.78
N GLN A 141 -22.16 10.47 -5.87
CA GLN A 141 -23.31 9.86 -6.53
C GLN A 141 -22.75 8.99 -7.66
N PRO A 142 -23.01 7.67 -7.65
CA PRO A 142 -22.65 6.85 -8.79
C PRO A 142 -23.39 7.36 -10.01
N SER A 143 -22.68 7.88 -10.99
CA SER A 143 -23.24 8.09 -12.32
C SER A 143 -23.45 6.71 -12.94
N ILE A 144 -24.65 6.17 -12.81
CA ILE A 144 -25.06 5.01 -13.60
C ILE A 144 -25.24 5.55 -15.02
N PRO A 145 -24.47 5.07 -16.02
CA PRO A 145 -24.74 5.46 -17.41
C PRO A 145 -26.19 5.12 -17.75
N GLU A 146 -26.95 6.08 -18.22
CA GLU A 146 -28.27 5.83 -18.77
C GLU A 146 -28.12 4.82 -19.92
N GLY A 147 -28.62 3.60 -19.74
CA GLY A 147 -28.55 2.54 -20.75
C GLY A 147 -28.32 1.12 -20.21
N ILE A 148 -28.16 0.93 -18.88
CA ILE A 148 -28.10 -0.43 -18.27
C ILE A 148 -29.30 -0.60 -17.32
N ALA A 149 -30.48 -0.28 -17.79
CA ALA A 149 -31.73 -0.67 -17.14
C ALA A 149 -32.51 -1.52 -18.12
N ALA A 150 -32.33 -2.84 -18.05
CA ALA A 150 -33.29 -3.84 -18.53
C ALA A 150 -32.94 -5.20 -17.91
#